data_7b697bc2f46dc691f58852659c7c32e0
#
_entry.id   7b697bc2f46dc691f58852659c7c32e0
#
_cell.length_a   1.000
_cell.length_b   1.000
_cell.length_c   1.000
_cell.angle_alpha   90.00
_cell.angle_beta   90.00
_cell.angle_gamma   90.00
#
_symmetry.space_group_name_H-M   'P 1'
#
loop_
_entity.id
_entity.type
_entity.pdbx_description
1 polymer ?
#
loop_
_entity_poly.entity_id
_entity_poly.type
_entity_poly.pdbx_seq_one_letter_code
_entity_poly.pdbx_strand_id
1 'polypeptide(L)'
;KAAERLKAAGAKRILPLKVSGPFHSPLLKEAGKELGEELKSVELSELQIPYVTNVTAEYVSEIDQTKALLAKQVAAAVRWQQSIEKMLSQGVDTFIEIGPGRTLTGFMRKISREVRTYNISTVEDLKKVVNELCKIH
;
A
#
# COMPACT_ATOMS: atom_id res chain seq x y z
N LYS A 1 -17.00 23.56 2.17
CA LYS A 1 -16.82 23.87 3.62
C LYS A 1 -15.41 23.54 4.14
N ALA A 2 -14.88 22.28 4.05
CA ALA A 2 -13.55 21.95 4.58
C ALA A 2 -12.43 22.74 3.87
N ALA A 3 -12.42 22.77 2.53
CA ALA A 3 -11.45 23.51 1.73
C ALA A 3 -11.44 25.02 2.06
N GLU A 4 -12.60 25.63 2.20
CA GLU A 4 -12.74 27.04 2.58
C GLU A 4 -12.14 27.33 3.97
N ARG A 5 -12.43 26.45 4.95
CA ARG A 5 -11.88 26.57 6.31
C ARG A 5 -10.36 26.39 6.34
N LEU A 6 -9.84 25.44 5.57
CA LEU A 6 -8.40 25.21 5.43
C LEU A 6 -7.71 26.42 4.77
N LYS A 7 -8.33 27.00 3.74
CA LYS A 7 -7.81 28.21 3.07
C LYS A 7 -7.78 29.38 4.04
N ALA A 8 -8.84 29.59 4.81
CA ALA A 8 -8.91 30.63 5.83
C ALA A 8 -7.88 30.43 6.95
N ALA A 9 -7.52 29.16 7.25
CA ALA A 9 -6.48 28.80 8.20
C ALA A 9 -5.05 28.85 7.61
N GLY A 10 -4.86 29.38 6.40
CA GLY A 10 -3.55 29.60 5.80
C GLY A 10 -2.99 28.44 4.98
N ALA A 11 -3.81 27.45 4.61
CA ALA A 11 -3.34 26.35 3.73
C ALA A 11 -2.94 26.91 2.36
N LYS A 12 -1.67 26.70 1.98
CA LYS A 12 -1.10 27.20 0.71
C LYS A 12 -1.66 26.47 -0.52
N ARG A 13 -2.02 25.20 -0.38
CA ARG A 13 -2.52 24.39 -1.47
C ARG A 13 -3.56 23.38 -0.97
N ILE A 14 -4.68 23.31 -1.65
CA ILE A 14 -5.78 22.36 -1.36
C ILE A 14 -6.11 21.66 -2.66
N LEU A 15 -5.96 20.33 -2.69
CA LEU A 15 -6.22 19.50 -3.86
C LEU A 15 -7.38 18.57 -3.55
N PRO A 16 -8.53 18.71 -4.21
CA PRO A 16 -9.59 17.70 -4.17
C PRO A 16 -9.09 16.41 -4.80
N LEU A 17 -9.25 15.29 -4.11
CA LEU A 17 -8.96 13.98 -4.67
C LEU A 17 -10.19 13.45 -5.40
N LYS A 18 -9.98 12.94 -6.62
CA LYS A 18 -11.02 12.27 -7.40
C LYS A 18 -11.11 10.80 -6.93
N VAL A 19 -11.85 10.55 -5.86
CA VAL A 19 -12.10 9.22 -5.32
C VAL A 19 -13.58 8.86 -5.46
N SER A 20 -13.87 7.59 -5.73
CA SER A 20 -15.24 7.09 -5.95
C SER A 20 -15.97 6.76 -4.65
N GLY A 21 -15.28 6.75 -3.51
CA GLY A 21 -15.90 6.42 -2.22
C GLY A 21 -14.99 6.78 -1.04
N PRO A 22 -15.52 6.70 0.21
CA PRO A 22 -14.80 7.05 1.44
C PRO A 22 -13.91 5.89 1.92
N PHE A 23 -13.11 5.30 1.03
CA PHE A 23 -12.22 4.19 1.36
C PHE A 23 -11.26 4.56 2.48
N HIS A 24 -10.87 3.57 3.27
CA HIS A 24 -9.97 3.72 4.41
C HIS A 24 -10.47 4.72 5.45
N SER A 25 -11.79 4.78 5.65
CA SER A 25 -12.42 5.61 6.67
C SER A 25 -13.46 4.83 7.48
N PRO A 26 -13.83 5.31 8.69
CA PRO A 26 -14.85 4.67 9.52
C PRO A 26 -16.23 4.50 8.86
N LEU A 27 -16.51 5.24 7.78
CA LEU A 27 -17.76 5.13 7.02
C LEU A 27 -17.91 3.78 6.33
N LEU A 28 -16.82 3.05 6.09
CA LEU A 28 -16.83 1.69 5.50
C LEU A 28 -16.73 0.56 6.53
N LYS A 29 -17.00 0.84 7.81
CA LYS A 29 -16.91 -0.17 8.87
C LYS A 29 -17.83 -1.38 8.63
N GLU A 30 -19.04 -1.13 8.16
CA GLU A 30 -20.00 -2.22 7.87
C GLU A 30 -19.53 -3.06 6.67
N ALA A 31 -19.07 -2.44 5.59
CA ALA A 31 -18.47 -3.16 4.45
C ALA A 31 -17.26 -4.01 4.87
N GLY A 32 -16.45 -3.54 5.83
CA GLY A 32 -15.37 -4.33 6.40
C GLY A 32 -15.86 -5.55 7.18
N LYS A 33 -16.99 -5.45 7.90
CA LYS A 33 -17.61 -6.59 8.56
C LYS A 33 -18.15 -7.62 7.57
N GLU A 34 -18.88 -7.14 6.55
CA GLU A 34 -19.41 -8.01 5.48
C GLU A 34 -18.28 -8.78 4.80
N LEU A 35 -17.17 -8.09 4.43
CA LEU A 35 -15.99 -8.76 3.90
C LEU A 35 -15.44 -9.80 4.88
N GLY A 36 -15.42 -9.52 6.18
CA GLY A 36 -14.98 -10.46 7.20
C GLY A 36 -15.82 -11.72 7.26
N GLU A 37 -17.14 -11.62 7.07
CA GLU A 37 -18.04 -12.77 6.99
C GLU A 37 -17.79 -13.61 5.73
N GLU A 38 -17.69 -12.98 4.57
CA GLU A 38 -17.37 -13.64 3.29
C GLU A 38 -16.03 -14.38 3.35
N LEU A 39 -15.01 -13.76 3.94
CA LEU A 39 -13.69 -14.36 4.08
C LEU A 39 -13.66 -15.63 4.96
N LYS A 40 -14.66 -15.88 5.79
CA LYS A 40 -14.72 -17.13 6.59
C LYS A 40 -14.76 -18.37 5.71
N SER A 41 -15.45 -18.30 4.57
CA SER A 41 -15.56 -19.39 3.60
C SER A 41 -14.35 -19.55 2.67
N VAL A 42 -13.43 -18.58 2.65
CA VAL A 42 -12.25 -18.61 1.79
C VAL A 42 -11.15 -19.42 2.45
N GLU A 43 -10.65 -20.43 1.78
CA GLU A 43 -9.44 -21.14 2.20
C GLU A 43 -8.20 -20.34 1.76
N LEU A 44 -7.27 -20.12 2.67
CA LEU A 44 -6.00 -19.47 2.40
C LEU A 44 -4.88 -20.50 2.53
N SER A 45 -3.96 -20.51 1.59
CA SER A 45 -2.72 -21.28 1.68
C SER A 45 -1.68 -20.53 2.52
N GLU A 46 -0.70 -21.25 3.04
CA GLU A 46 0.42 -20.66 3.75
C GLU A 46 1.16 -19.61 2.91
N LEU A 47 1.67 -18.61 3.58
CA LEU A 47 2.40 -17.53 2.91
C LEU A 47 3.73 -18.05 2.37
N GLN A 48 3.91 -17.96 1.06
CA GLN A 48 5.19 -18.26 0.39
C GLN A 48 6.16 -17.06 0.48
N ILE A 49 5.62 -15.87 0.59
CA ILE A 49 6.35 -14.61 0.66
C ILE A 49 5.72 -13.77 1.78
N PRO A 50 6.50 -13.21 2.70
CA PRO A 50 5.97 -12.32 3.72
C PRO A 50 5.41 -11.04 3.09
N TYR A 51 4.40 -10.46 3.70
CA TYR A 51 3.88 -9.16 3.28
C TYR A 51 3.72 -8.22 4.46
N VAL A 52 3.71 -6.92 4.17
CA VAL A 52 3.43 -5.88 5.17
C VAL A 52 2.00 -5.38 4.99
N THR A 53 1.22 -5.36 6.08
CA THR A 53 -0.16 -4.88 6.01
C THR A 53 -0.26 -3.37 6.20
N ASN A 54 -1.16 -2.74 5.45
CA ASN A 54 -1.48 -1.32 5.56
C ASN A 54 -1.99 -0.91 6.95
N VAL A 55 -2.58 -1.84 7.69
CA VAL A 55 -3.25 -1.57 8.97
C VAL A 55 -2.25 -1.41 10.11
N THR A 56 -1.29 -2.31 10.18
CA THR A 56 -0.32 -2.36 11.28
C THR A 56 1.03 -1.78 10.90
N ALA A 57 1.35 -1.76 9.59
CA ALA A 57 2.69 -1.50 9.05
C ALA A 57 3.74 -2.53 9.53
N GLU A 58 3.29 -3.74 9.87
CA GLU A 58 4.15 -4.84 10.30
C GLU A 58 4.06 -6.00 9.31
N TYR A 59 5.10 -6.84 9.32
CA TYR A 59 5.08 -8.09 8.58
C TYR A 59 4.03 -9.03 9.13
N VAL A 60 3.37 -9.74 8.23
CA VAL A 60 2.47 -10.86 8.55
C VAL A 60 3.22 -12.12 8.23
N SER A 61 3.45 -12.95 9.25
CA SER A 61 4.12 -14.25 9.15
C SER A 61 3.12 -15.41 9.18
N GLU A 62 1.94 -15.20 9.79
CA GLU A 62 0.95 -16.23 9.99
C GLU A 62 -0.32 -15.95 9.20
N ILE A 63 -0.73 -16.94 8.41
CA ILE A 63 -1.88 -16.83 7.51
C ILE A 63 -3.19 -16.54 8.24
N ASP A 64 -3.35 -17.03 9.46
CA ASP A 64 -4.58 -16.92 10.25
C ASP A 64 -4.97 -15.46 10.54
N GLN A 65 -4.00 -14.56 10.62
CA GLN A 65 -4.24 -13.14 10.83
C GLN A 65 -4.74 -12.41 9.58
N THR A 66 -4.51 -12.98 8.40
CA THR A 66 -4.73 -12.31 7.11
C THR A 66 -6.18 -11.91 6.92
N LYS A 67 -7.14 -12.80 7.18
CA LYS A 67 -8.58 -12.50 6.98
C LYS A 67 -9.03 -11.31 7.83
N ALA A 68 -8.65 -11.31 9.11
CA ALA A 68 -9.00 -10.23 10.03
C ALA A 68 -8.36 -8.90 9.61
N LEU A 69 -7.12 -8.92 9.13
CA LEU A 69 -6.41 -7.74 8.64
C LEU A 69 -7.01 -7.20 7.34
N LEU A 70 -7.43 -8.08 6.41
CA LEU A 70 -8.13 -7.71 5.19
C LEU A 70 -9.47 -7.02 5.49
N ALA A 71 -10.26 -7.57 6.39
CA ALA A 71 -11.52 -6.96 6.82
C ALA A 71 -11.29 -5.59 7.49
N LYS A 72 -10.31 -5.51 8.37
CA LYS A 72 -9.99 -4.28 9.12
C LYS A 72 -9.49 -3.15 8.21
N GLN A 73 -8.72 -3.46 7.18
CA GLN A 73 -8.13 -2.43 6.30
C GLN A 73 -9.16 -1.63 5.49
N VAL A 74 -10.36 -2.18 5.24
CA VAL A 74 -11.43 -1.50 4.50
C VAL A 74 -11.78 -0.15 5.13
N ALA A 75 -11.80 -0.09 6.46
CA ALA A 75 -12.13 1.11 7.23
C ALA A 75 -10.93 1.76 7.93
N ALA A 76 -9.75 1.16 7.88
CA ALA A 76 -8.55 1.66 8.55
C ALA A 76 -7.70 2.52 7.62
N ALA A 77 -6.99 3.49 8.19
CA ALA A 77 -6.03 4.30 7.44
C ALA A 77 -4.88 3.45 6.88
N VAL A 78 -4.39 3.82 5.71
CA VAL A 78 -3.20 3.22 5.10
C VAL A 78 -1.95 3.83 5.72
N ARG A 79 -1.13 3.02 6.39
CA ARG A 79 0.12 3.41 7.03
C ARG A 79 1.30 3.22 6.08
N TRP A 80 1.23 3.85 4.91
CA TRP A 80 2.19 3.65 3.83
C TRP A 80 3.63 3.95 4.23
N GLN A 81 3.87 5.13 4.81
CA GLN A 81 5.22 5.54 5.20
C GLN A 81 5.82 4.56 6.21
N GLN A 82 5.07 4.20 7.27
CA GLN A 82 5.52 3.27 8.28
C GLN A 82 5.80 1.88 7.70
N SER A 83 4.99 1.43 6.73
CA SER A 83 5.21 0.16 6.03
C SER A 83 6.53 0.16 5.27
N ILE A 84 6.85 1.24 4.58
CA ILE A 84 8.12 1.39 3.87
C ILE A 84 9.29 1.47 4.84
N GLU A 85 9.19 2.28 5.89
CA GLU A 85 10.22 2.40 6.92
C GLU A 85 10.51 1.05 7.58
N LYS A 86 9.45 0.23 7.82
CA LYS A 86 9.60 -1.14 8.34
C LYS A 86 10.39 -2.03 7.37
N MET A 87 10.07 -2.01 6.07
CA MET A 87 10.78 -2.79 5.06
C MET A 87 12.25 -2.35 4.95
N LEU A 88 12.52 -1.04 4.95
CA LEU A 88 13.88 -0.49 4.94
C LEU A 88 14.68 -0.95 6.15
N SER A 89 14.09 -0.96 7.35
CA SER A 89 14.75 -1.42 8.58
C SER A 89 15.11 -2.91 8.56
N GLN A 90 14.50 -3.67 7.67
CA GLN A 90 14.79 -5.10 7.46
C GLN A 90 15.72 -5.34 6.25
N GLY A 91 16.32 -4.28 5.70
CA GLY A 91 17.31 -4.37 4.63
C GLY A 91 16.72 -4.45 3.22
N VAL A 92 15.44 -4.18 3.03
CA VAL A 92 14.86 -4.09 1.68
C VAL A 92 15.39 -2.83 1.00
N ASP A 93 16.11 -2.98 -0.09
CA ASP A 93 16.76 -1.91 -0.86
C ASP A 93 16.17 -1.70 -2.25
N THR A 94 15.27 -2.57 -2.69
CA THR A 94 14.69 -2.56 -4.04
C THR A 94 13.18 -2.70 -3.98
N PHE A 95 12.48 -1.79 -4.63
CA PHE A 95 11.02 -1.74 -4.67
C PHE A 95 10.52 -1.74 -6.10
N ILE A 96 9.51 -2.55 -6.37
CA ILE A 96 8.90 -2.67 -7.70
C ILE A 96 7.42 -2.33 -7.58
N GLU A 97 6.99 -1.24 -8.21
CA GLU A 97 5.58 -0.89 -8.34
C GLU A 97 5.01 -1.57 -9.58
N ILE A 98 4.04 -2.48 -9.37
CA ILE A 98 3.39 -3.23 -10.45
C ILE A 98 1.98 -2.67 -10.64
N GLY A 99 1.69 -2.17 -11.84
CA GLY A 99 0.40 -1.58 -12.19
C GLY A 99 0.53 -0.26 -12.94
N PRO A 100 -0.60 0.34 -13.34
CA PRO A 100 -0.61 1.59 -14.09
C PRO A 100 -0.20 2.78 -13.21
N GLY A 101 0.68 3.61 -13.72
CA GLY A 101 1.13 4.83 -13.06
C GLY A 101 2.42 4.68 -12.26
N ARG A 102 2.77 5.71 -11.50
CA ARG A 102 4.01 5.84 -10.72
C ARG A 102 3.78 6.55 -9.40
N THR A 103 2.63 6.34 -8.79
CA THR A 103 2.23 7.06 -7.58
C THR A 103 3.04 6.61 -6.37
N LEU A 104 3.20 5.31 -6.19
CA LEU A 104 3.92 4.73 -5.07
C LEU A 104 5.43 5.01 -5.19
N THR A 105 6.00 4.89 -6.38
CA THR A 105 7.37 5.32 -6.67
C THR A 105 7.59 6.79 -6.35
N GLY A 106 6.60 7.65 -6.63
CA GLY A 106 6.63 9.06 -6.27
C GLY A 106 6.65 9.29 -4.75
N PHE A 107 5.97 8.46 -3.98
CA PHE A 107 6.00 8.48 -2.52
C PHE A 107 7.33 7.95 -1.98
N MET A 108 7.87 6.88 -2.57
CA MET A 108 9.17 6.33 -2.20
C MET A 108 10.28 7.38 -2.20
N ARG A 109 10.36 8.21 -3.24
CA ARG A 109 11.37 9.28 -3.37
C ARG A 109 11.32 10.31 -2.23
N LYS A 110 10.19 10.43 -1.53
CA LYS A 110 10.04 11.33 -0.37
C LYS A 110 10.43 10.66 0.94
N ILE A 111 10.40 9.31 1.00
CA ILE A 111 10.75 8.53 2.18
C ILE A 111 12.24 8.18 2.16
N SER A 112 12.73 7.65 1.04
CA SER A 112 14.14 7.31 0.86
C SER A 112 14.58 7.56 -0.58
N ARG A 113 15.81 8.10 -0.75
CA ARG A 113 16.46 8.30 -2.05
C ARG A 113 17.57 7.28 -2.33
N GLU A 114 17.85 6.43 -1.37
CA GLU A 114 18.95 5.45 -1.43
C GLU A 114 18.53 4.12 -2.02
N VAL A 115 17.22 3.90 -2.14
CA VAL A 115 16.66 2.66 -2.67
C VAL A 115 16.47 2.67 -4.18
N ARG A 116 16.56 1.50 -4.78
CA ARG A 116 16.22 1.28 -6.18
C ARG A 116 14.70 1.16 -6.31
N THR A 117 14.14 1.84 -7.29
CA THR A 117 12.70 1.77 -7.57
C THR A 117 12.44 1.51 -9.04
N TYR A 118 11.59 0.52 -9.31
CA TYR A 118 11.18 0.12 -10.65
C TYR A 118 9.67 0.23 -10.81
N ASN A 119 9.22 0.42 -12.06
CA ASN A 119 7.80 0.36 -12.41
C ASN A 119 7.59 -0.66 -13.52
N ILE A 120 6.54 -1.46 -13.37
CA ILE A 120 6.09 -2.43 -14.36
C ILE A 120 4.64 -2.13 -14.69
N SER A 121 4.40 -1.49 -15.82
CA SER A 121 3.05 -1.21 -16.35
C SER A 121 2.73 -2.02 -17.60
N THR A 122 3.76 -2.52 -18.30
CA THR A 122 3.67 -3.29 -19.52
C THR A 122 4.55 -4.53 -19.46
N VAL A 123 4.36 -5.44 -20.43
CA VAL A 123 5.23 -6.63 -20.59
C VAL A 123 6.67 -6.23 -20.92
N GLU A 124 6.83 -5.16 -21.68
CA GLU A 124 8.14 -4.60 -22.03
C GLU A 124 8.88 -4.08 -20.79
N ASP A 125 8.16 -3.42 -19.87
CA ASP A 125 8.73 -2.98 -18.59
C ASP A 125 9.18 -4.18 -17.76
N LEU A 126 8.35 -5.24 -17.68
CA LEU A 126 8.70 -6.48 -16.99
C LEU A 126 10.03 -7.05 -17.51
N LYS A 127 10.18 -7.19 -18.85
CA LYS A 127 11.40 -7.71 -19.46
C LYS A 127 12.61 -6.85 -19.11
N LYS A 128 12.48 -5.52 -19.14
CA LYS A 128 13.56 -4.61 -18.76
C LYS A 128 13.96 -4.78 -17.30
N VAL A 129 13.00 -4.75 -16.39
CA VAL A 129 13.26 -4.88 -14.95
C VAL A 129 13.91 -6.23 -14.62
N VAL A 130 13.41 -7.33 -15.18
CA VAL A 130 14.02 -8.65 -15.01
C VAL A 130 15.47 -8.66 -15.51
N ASN A 131 15.74 -8.13 -16.70
CA ASN A 131 17.08 -8.05 -17.24
C ASN A 131 18.04 -7.18 -16.40
N GLU A 132 17.54 -6.12 -15.79
CA GLU A 132 18.34 -5.26 -14.88
C GLU A 132 18.64 -5.99 -13.57
N LEU A 133 17.64 -6.63 -12.96
CA LEU A 133 17.82 -7.35 -11.71
C LEU A 133 18.74 -8.58 -11.87
N CYS A 134 18.65 -9.33 -12.99
CA CYS A 134 19.54 -10.45 -13.27
C CYS A 134 21.00 -10.06 -13.54
N LYS A 135 21.30 -8.78 -13.80
CA LYS A 135 22.69 -8.29 -13.95
C LYS A 135 23.35 -7.91 -12.63
N ILE A 136 22.58 -7.82 -11.57
CA ILE A 136 23.05 -7.39 -10.24
C ILE A 136 23.49 -8.59 -9.39
N HIS A 137 23.14 -9.80 -9.82
CA HIS A 137 23.55 -11.09 -9.26
C HIS A 137 24.47 -11.83 -10.22
#